data_a3c6a8d9af2e1a403270fa6e192f9ba3
#
_entry.id   a3c6a8d9af2e1a403270fa6e192f9ba3
#
_cell.length_a   1.000
_cell.length_b   1.000
_cell.length_c   1.000
_cell.angle_alpha   90.00
_cell.angle_beta   90.00
_cell.angle_gamma   90.00
#
_symmetry.space_group_name_H-M   'P 1'
#
loop_
_entity.id
_entity.type
_entity.pdbx_description
1 polymer ?
#
loop_
_entity_poly.entity_id
_entity_poly.type
_entity_poly.pdbx_seq_one_letter_code
_entity_poly.pdbx_strand_id
1 'polypeptide(L)'
;CNVGDSPAYFFREGRLSLISVPHTNYRLLELQGAKGMKPSLTQFLGLDEEDVLIEPHIQRGVLQKGDRILLCSDGLTDMIKDEEIESIMKRRADAGQCVRILLEEALHKGGRDNITIILCDME
;
A
#
# COMPACT_ATOMS: atom_id res chain seq x y z
N CYS A 1 9.46 -2.79 -7.36
CA CYS A 1 10.18 -3.62 -6.38
C CYS A 1 9.74 -3.23 -4.98
N ASN A 2 9.35 -4.20 -4.14
CA ASN A 2 9.08 -3.94 -2.74
C ASN A 2 9.80 -4.93 -1.82
N VAL A 3 10.19 -4.43 -0.65
CA VAL A 3 10.64 -5.19 0.51
C VAL A 3 9.90 -4.59 1.72
N GLY A 4 9.22 -5.42 2.47
CA GLY A 4 8.38 -4.99 3.58
C GLY A 4 6.88 -5.08 3.25
N ASP A 5 6.06 -4.34 3.97
CA ASP A 5 4.60 -4.38 3.86
C ASP A 5 3.96 -3.07 3.37
N SER A 6 4.75 -2.04 3.09
CA SER A 6 4.25 -0.80 2.48
C SER A 6 3.63 -1.11 1.11
N PRO A 7 2.32 -0.89 0.93
CA PRO A 7 1.64 -1.29 -0.29
C PRO A 7 1.92 -0.35 -1.46
N ALA A 8 1.96 -0.94 -2.65
CA ALA A 8 1.96 -0.24 -3.92
C ALA A 8 0.71 -0.62 -4.71
N TYR A 9 0.00 0.37 -5.20
CA TYR A 9 -1.21 0.20 -5.99
C TYR A 9 -1.05 0.81 -7.38
N PHE A 10 -1.73 0.18 -8.31
CA PHE A 10 -1.92 0.65 -9.67
C PHE A 10 -3.40 1.02 -9.87
N PHE A 11 -3.65 2.19 -10.43
CA PHE A 11 -5.00 2.66 -10.73
C PHE A 11 -5.13 2.95 -12.22
N ARG A 12 -6.04 2.25 -12.87
CA ARG A 12 -6.35 2.38 -14.31
C ARG A 12 -7.85 2.23 -14.52
N GLU A 13 -8.42 3.08 -15.36
CA GLU A 13 -9.84 3.01 -15.76
C GLU A 13 -10.82 2.93 -14.59
N GLY A 14 -10.49 3.62 -13.50
CA GLY A 14 -11.32 3.66 -12.30
C GLY A 14 -11.20 2.43 -11.39
N ARG A 15 -10.20 1.58 -11.59
CA ARG A 15 -9.93 0.40 -10.74
C ARG A 15 -8.59 0.52 -10.03
N LEU A 16 -8.61 0.25 -8.75
CA LEU A 16 -7.42 0.12 -7.91
C LEU A 16 -7.00 -1.34 -7.85
N SER A 17 -5.73 -1.61 -8.03
CA SER A 17 -5.17 -2.96 -7.92
C SER A 17 -3.90 -2.94 -7.09
N LEU A 18 -3.81 -3.76 -6.06
CA LEU A 18 -2.59 -3.96 -5.30
C LEU A 18 -1.56 -4.67 -6.19
N ILE A 19 -0.38 -4.08 -6.34
CA ILE A 19 0.70 -4.63 -7.17
C ILE A 19 1.91 -5.10 -6.36
N SER A 20 2.01 -4.73 -5.09
CA SER A 20 3.01 -5.26 -4.17
C SER A 20 2.52 -6.54 -3.49
N VAL A 21 3.46 -7.39 -3.11
CA VAL A 21 3.18 -8.54 -2.24
C VAL A 21 3.83 -8.25 -0.89
N PRO A 22 3.06 -8.14 0.20
CA PRO A 22 3.60 -7.80 1.50
C PRO A 22 4.43 -8.95 2.08
N HIS A 23 5.60 -8.61 2.63
CA HIS A 23 6.45 -9.55 3.35
C HIS A 23 6.02 -9.62 4.83
N THR A 24 4.94 -10.33 5.08
CA THR A 24 4.38 -10.52 6.44
C THR A 24 4.03 -11.98 6.70
N ASN A 25 3.85 -12.30 7.97
CA ASN A 25 3.40 -13.62 8.39
C ASN A 25 1.86 -13.80 8.31
N TYR A 26 1.15 -12.97 7.54
CA TYR A 26 -0.31 -13.01 7.39
C TYR A 26 -0.82 -14.42 7.08
N ARG A 27 -0.20 -15.08 6.11
CA ARG A 27 -0.60 -16.44 5.68
C ARG A 27 -0.46 -17.49 6.80
N LEU A 28 0.57 -17.34 7.63
CA LEU A 28 0.77 -18.21 8.78
C LEU A 28 -0.32 -17.98 9.83
N LEU A 29 -0.63 -16.72 10.14
CA LEU A 29 -1.71 -16.37 11.07
C LEU A 29 -3.07 -16.87 10.59
N GLU A 30 -3.35 -16.76 9.29
CA GLU A 30 -4.58 -17.27 8.69
C GLU A 30 -4.70 -18.80 8.85
N LEU A 31 -3.64 -19.56 8.57
CA LEU A 31 -3.58 -21.00 8.75
C LEU A 31 -3.75 -21.44 10.21
N GLN A 32 -3.28 -20.62 11.14
CA GLN A 32 -3.42 -20.85 12.58
C GLN A 32 -4.78 -20.41 13.15
N GLY A 33 -5.64 -19.82 12.31
CA GLY A 33 -6.93 -19.29 12.74
C GLY A 33 -6.86 -18.07 13.67
N ALA A 34 -5.71 -17.38 13.70
CA ALA A 34 -5.45 -16.21 14.53
C ALA A 34 -6.14 -14.96 13.95
N LYS A 35 -7.47 -14.89 14.13
CA LYS A 35 -8.27 -13.77 13.63
C LYS A 35 -8.01 -12.49 14.45
N GLY A 36 -7.84 -11.36 13.74
CA GLY A 36 -7.74 -10.03 14.35
C GLY A 36 -6.34 -9.66 14.87
N MET A 37 -5.34 -10.50 14.66
CA MET A 37 -3.94 -10.15 14.92
C MET A 37 -3.35 -9.38 13.74
N LYS A 38 -2.64 -8.27 14.03
CA LYS A 38 -1.87 -7.56 13.00
C LYS A 38 -0.68 -8.43 12.59
N PRO A 39 -0.48 -8.69 11.29
CA PRO A 39 0.66 -9.44 10.81
C PRO A 39 1.98 -8.72 11.13
N SER A 40 3.01 -9.49 11.41
CA SER A 40 4.36 -8.98 11.62
C SER A 40 5.17 -9.04 10.33
N LEU A 41 6.09 -8.08 10.14
CA LEU A 41 7.05 -8.09 9.04
C LEU A 41 7.94 -9.35 9.10
N THR A 42 8.17 -9.95 7.94
CA THR A 42 9.11 -11.06 7.76
C THR A 42 10.37 -10.65 7.02
N GLN A 43 10.32 -9.57 6.24
CA GLN A 43 11.46 -8.99 5.53
C GLN A 43 11.38 -7.46 5.56
N PHE A 44 12.51 -6.81 5.78
CA PHE A 44 12.68 -5.35 5.73
C PHE A 44 14.15 -5.00 5.52
N LEU A 45 14.41 -3.78 5.06
CA LEU A 45 15.79 -3.30 4.88
C LEU A 45 16.47 -3.15 6.25
N GLY A 46 17.68 -3.71 6.37
CA GLY A 46 18.44 -3.70 7.63
C GLY A 46 18.31 -4.97 8.47
N LEU A 47 17.66 -6.03 7.93
CA LEU A 47 17.80 -7.37 8.49
C LEU A 47 19.25 -7.83 8.39
N ASP A 48 19.70 -8.59 9.40
CA ASP A 48 21.01 -9.22 9.36
C ASP A 48 21.01 -10.35 8.32
N GLU A 49 21.97 -10.33 7.42
CA GLU A 49 22.11 -11.32 6.33
C GLU A 49 22.35 -12.74 6.87
N GLU A 50 22.82 -12.88 8.12
CA GLU A 50 23.01 -14.17 8.74
C GLU A 50 21.67 -14.84 9.14
N ASP A 51 20.62 -14.05 9.33
CA ASP A 51 19.31 -14.54 9.83
C ASP A 51 18.30 -14.80 8.69
N VAL A 52 18.24 -13.94 7.68
CA VAL A 52 17.24 -14.03 6.61
C VAL A 52 17.76 -13.50 5.28
N LEU A 53 17.61 -14.28 4.22
CA LEU A 53 17.80 -13.79 2.86
C LEU A 53 16.63 -12.88 2.47
N ILE A 54 16.94 -11.63 2.09
CA ILE A 54 15.94 -10.71 1.56
C ILE A 54 15.63 -11.10 0.11
N GLU A 55 14.36 -11.43 -0.14
CA GLU A 55 13.84 -11.76 -1.48
C GLU A 55 12.84 -10.67 -1.92
N PRO A 56 13.28 -9.63 -2.64
CA PRO A 56 12.38 -8.56 -3.08
C PRO A 56 11.30 -9.10 -4.02
N HIS A 57 10.06 -8.66 -3.81
CA HIS A 57 9.01 -8.87 -4.81
C HIS A 57 9.19 -7.88 -5.96
N ILE A 58 9.28 -8.39 -7.18
CA ILE A 58 9.46 -7.58 -8.39
C ILE A 58 8.28 -7.80 -9.33
N GLN A 59 7.61 -6.71 -9.68
CA GLN A 59 6.59 -6.70 -10.71
C GLN A 59 6.96 -5.72 -11.83
N ARG A 60 6.68 -6.10 -13.07
CA ARG A 60 6.92 -5.27 -14.25
C ARG A 60 5.62 -5.04 -14.97
N GLY A 61 5.47 -3.86 -15.56
CA GLY A 61 4.29 -3.48 -16.33
C GLY A 61 4.59 -2.31 -17.24
N VAL A 62 3.63 -1.99 -18.11
CA VAL A 62 3.69 -0.84 -19.01
C VAL A 62 2.67 0.18 -18.54
N LEU A 63 3.13 1.40 -18.26
CA LEU A 63 2.30 2.53 -17.91
C LEU A 63 1.72 3.19 -19.17
N GLN A 64 0.51 3.70 -19.07
CA GLN A 64 -0.18 4.41 -20.12
C GLN A 64 -0.62 5.78 -19.59
N LYS A 65 -0.87 6.69 -20.50
CA LYS A 65 -1.46 8.00 -20.15
C LYS A 65 -2.78 7.82 -19.39
N GLY A 66 -2.88 8.51 -18.27
CA GLY A 66 -4.04 8.44 -17.37
C GLY A 66 -3.94 7.37 -16.27
N ASP A 67 -2.89 6.56 -16.27
CA ASP A 67 -2.61 5.68 -15.13
C ASP A 67 -2.14 6.47 -13.92
N ARG A 68 -2.35 5.88 -12.74
CA ARG A 68 -1.83 6.42 -11.48
C ARG A 68 -1.13 5.31 -10.70
N ILE A 69 -0.04 5.66 -10.04
CA ILE A 69 0.65 4.78 -9.09
C ILE A 69 0.54 5.39 -7.69
N LEU A 70 0.03 4.64 -6.75
CA LEU A 70 -0.05 5.02 -5.35
C LEU A 70 0.92 4.16 -4.55
N LEU A 71 1.83 4.80 -3.83
CA LEU A 71 2.70 4.17 -2.83
C LEU A 71 2.34 4.76 -1.46
N CYS A 72 2.18 3.92 -0.46
CA CYS A 72 1.91 4.43 0.89
C CYS A 72 2.50 3.52 1.98
N SER A 73 2.56 4.04 3.20
CA SER A 73 2.79 3.22 4.38
C SER A 73 1.48 2.53 4.82
N ASP A 74 1.60 1.52 5.66
CA ASP A 74 0.46 0.81 6.27
C ASP A 74 -0.44 1.74 7.11
N GLY A 75 0.11 2.87 7.62
CA GLY A 75 -0.66 3.89 8.32
C GLY A 75 -1.84 4.45 7.51
N LEU A 76 -1.80 4.41 6.16
CA LEU A 76 -2.95 4.72 5.33
C LEU A 76 -3.95 3.56 5.29
N THR A 77 -3.48 2.36 4.96
CA THR A 77 -4.36 1.20 4.70
C THR A 77 -4.90 0.55 5.96
N ASP A 78 -4.29 0.78 7.10
CA ASP A 78 -4.87 0.43 8.41
C ASP A 78 -6.10 1.30 8.76
N MET A 79 -6.21 2.50 8.16
CA MET A 79 -7.32 3.43 8.40
C MET A 79 -8.37 3.42 7.30
N ILE A 80 -7.97 3.27 6.04
CA ILE A 80 -8.86 3.37 4.88
C ILE A 80 -8.80 2.06 4.08
N LYS A 81 -9.95 1.52 3.73
CA LYS A 81 -10.04 0.31 2.91
C LYS A 81 -9.76 0.62 1.43
N ASP A 82 -9.35 -0.40 0.68
CA ASP A 82 -9.03 -0.29 -0.75
C ASP A 82 -10.21 0.30 -1.57
N GLU A 83 -11.46 -0.05 -1.24
CA GLU A 83 -12.64 0.47 -1.93
C GLU A 83 -12.83 1.98 -1.70
N GLU A 84 -12.46 2.48 -0.53
CA GLU A 84 -12.51 3.90 -0.20
C GLU A 84 -11.39 4.66 -0.91
N ILE A 85 -10.17 4.10 -0.92
CA ILE A 85 -9.03 4.64 -1.69
C ILE A 85 -9.42 4.73 -3.17
N GLU A 86 -9.97 3.66 -3.74
CA GLU A 86 -10.46 3.63 -5.12
C GLU A 86 -11.50 4.72 -5.38
N SER A 87 -12.47 4.87 -4.49
CA SER A 87 -13.51 5.89 -4.59
C SER A 87 -12.95 7.32 -4.59
N ILE A 88 -11.94 7.59 -3.75
CA ILE A 88 -11.27 8.89 -3.70
C ILE A 88 -10.49 9.14 -5.00
N MET A 89 -9.75 8.16 -5.49
CA MET A 89 -8.96 8.27 -6.72
C MET A 89 -9.83 8.46 -7.97
N LYS A 90 -11.07 7.96 -7.98
CA LYS A 90 -12.06 8.16 -9.05
C LYS A 90 -12.51 9.61 -9.23
N ARG A 91 -12.38 10.46 -8.21
CA ARG A 91 -12.88 11.85 -8.23
C ARG A 91 -12.14 12.78 -9.22
N ARG A 92 -11.19 12.27 -9.99
CA ARG A 92 -10.38 13.01 -10.98
C ARG A 92 -9.70 14.28 -10.44
N ALA A 93 -9.46 14.34 -9.13
CA ALA A 93 -8.63 15.37 -8.53
C ALA A 93 -7.18 15.21 -8.99
N ASP A 94 -6.43 16.31 -9.07
CA ASP A 94 -4.99 16.22 -9.27
C ASP A 94 -4.32 15.41 -8.14
N ALA A 95 -3.08 14.95 -8.37
CA ALA A 95 -2.38 14.09 -7.41
C ALA A 95 -2.27 14.73 -6.02
N GLY A 96 -2.00 16.04 -5.97
CA GLY A 96 -1.85 16.76 -4.70
C GLY A 96 -3.15 16.85 -3.91
N GLN A 97 -4.26 17.10 -4.57
CA GLN A 97 -5.59 17.11 -3.95
C GLN A 97 -5.98 15.71 -3.48
N CYS A 98 -5.72 14.70 -4.32
CA CYS A 98 -6.03 13.30 -3.99
C CYS A 98 -5.26 12.85 -2.73
N VAL A 99 -3.96 13.13 -2.65
CA VAL A 99 -3.12 12.82 -1.48
C VAL A 99 -3.65 13.50 -0.21
N ARG A 100 -4.06 14.79 -0.31
CA ARG A 100 -4.64 15.50 0.85
C ARG A 100 -5.92 14.85 1.34
N ILE A 101 -6.83 14.49 0.44
CA ILE A 101 -8.09 13.83 0.79
C ILE A 101 -7.82 12.48 1.47
N LEU A 102 -6.90 11.68 0.92
CA LEU A 102 -6.50 10.40 1.52
C LEU A 102 -5.93 10.58 2.93
N LEU A 103 -5.05 11.56 3.11
CA LEU A 103 -4.46 11.86 4.41
C LEU A 103 -5.51 12.34 5.42
N GLU A 104 -6.37 13.29 5.04
CA GLU A 104 -7.44 13.82 5.90
C GLU A 104 -8.40 12.72 6.33
N GLU A 105 -8.79 11.84 5.42
CA GLU A 105 -9.67 10.71 5.72
C GLU A 105 -9.03 9.72 6.70
N ALA A 106 -7.74 9.40 6.51
CA ALA A 106 -7.01 8.52 7.42
C ALA A 106 -6.87 9.13 8.82
N LEU A 107 -6.57 10.43 8.90
CA LEU A 107 -6.49 11.16 10.17
C LEU A 107 -7.85 11.22 10.87
N HIS A 108 -8.93 11.47 10.12
CA HIS A 108 -10.30 11.49 10.66
C HIS A 108 -10.72 10.14 11.23
N LYS A 109 -10.22 9.03 10.67
CA LYS A 109 -10.45 7.67 11.18
C LYS A 109 -9.53 7.27 12.34
N GLY A 110 -8.68 8.19 12.78
CA GLY A 110 -7.88 8.01 13.99
C GLY A 110 -6.39 8.18 13.84
N GLY A 111 -5.81 8.08 12.61
CA GLY A 111 -4.39 8.34 12.35
C GLY A 111 -3.46 7.62 13.33
N ARG A 112 -3.61 6.29 13.47
CA ARG A 112 -2.95 5.52 14.55
C ARG A 112 -1.45 5.34 14.36
N ASP A 113 -0.94 5.57 13.15
CA ASP A 113 0.46 5.41 12.80
C ASP A 113 0.90 6.55 11.87
N ASN A 114 2.19 6.63 11.59
CA ASN A 114 2.74 7.56 10.60
C ASN A 114 2.18 7.26 9.21
N ILE A 115 1.73 8.29 8.51
CA ILE A 115 1.12 8.17 7.18
C ILE A 115 2.03 8.83 6.16
N THR A 116 2.54 8.04 5.23
CA THR A 116 3.27 8.52 4.07
C THR A 116 2.52 8.13 2.80
N ILE A 117 2.33 9.08 1.89
CA ILE A 117 1.59 8.87 0.63
C ILE A 117 2.35 9.52 -0.52
N ILE A 118 2.58 8.76 -1.58
CA ILE A 118 3.11 9.25 -2.85
C ILE A 118 2.14 8.82 -3.94
N LEU A 119 1.67 9.78 -4.72
CA LEU A 119 0.80 9.53 -5.87
C LEU A 119 1.44 10.12 -7.14
N CYS A 120 1.63 9.29 -8.14
CA CYS A 120 2.17 9.67 -9.44
C CYS A 120 1.09 9.54 -10.51
N ASP A 121 0.86 10.62 -11.28
CA ASP A 121 0.00 10.64 -12.45
C ASP A 121 0.85 10.46 -13.72
N MET A 122 0.40 9.59 -14.63
CA MET A 122 1.04 9.39 -15.95
C MET A 122 0.39 10.32 -16.97
N GLU A 123 1.13 11.33 -17.43
CA GLU A 123 0.70 12.33 -18.42
C GLU A 123 0.94 11.91 -19.88
#